data_f2cb94328c0b499c5e5c49e01559823f
#
_entry.id   f2cb94328c0b499c5e5c49e01559823f
#
_cell.length_a   1.000
_cell.length_b   1.000
_cell.length_c   1.000
_cell.angle_alpha   90.00
_cell.angle_beta   90.00
_cell.angle_gamma   90.00
#
_symmetry.space_group_name_H-M   'P 1'
#
loop_
_entity.id
_entity.type
_entity.pdbx_description
1 polymer ?
#
loop_
_entity_poly.entity_id
_entity_poly.type
_entity_poly.pdbx_seq_one_letter_code
_entity_poly.pdbx_strand_id
1 'polypeptide(L)'
;APVFESFTLLTALATKTNHCKIGQTVVDLYRRHPATIAQSALTLNHISNGRAFLGIGTGQAMNLAPLGIDIKKPLTRLRESIQFIKGLFNATKDNPFNFLGEIFSAKNIFLNTDEKTSTPPSIYVGASAPRTREITGELADG
;
A
#
# COMPACT_ATOMS: atom_id res chain seq x y z
N ALA A 1 17.12 2.26 -12.56
CA ALA A 1 15.69 2.04 -12.26
C ALA A 1 15.41 0.54 -12.34
N PRO A 2 14.56 -0.04 -11.49
CA PRO A 2 14.18 -1.44 -11.60
C PRO A 2 13.51 -1.68 -12.95
N VAL A 3 13.90 -2.75 -13.63
CA VAL A 3 13.41 -3.08 -14.99
C VAL A 3 11.99 -3.68 -14.90
N PHE A 4 11.64 -4.28 -13.76
CA PHE A 4 10.38 -5.00 -13.59
C PHE A 4 9.45 -4.30 -12.60
N GLU A 5 8.16 -4.35 -12.89
CA GLU A 5 7.13 -3.93 -11.96
C GLU A 5 7.01 -4.96 -10.83
N SER A 6 7.07 -4.49 -9.59
CA SER A 6 7.30 -5.34 -8.43
C SER A 6 6.11 -6.23 -8.06
N PHE A 7 4.87 -5.73 -8.09
CA PHE A 7 3.71 -6.58 -7.78
C PHE A 7 3.53 -7.71 -8.78
N THR A 8 3.80 -7.45 -10.06
CA THR A 8 3.77 -8.48 -11.11
C THR A 8 4.78 -9.58 -10.83
N LEU A 9 6.03 -9.20 -10.51
CA LEU A 9 7.07 -10.16 -10.17
C LEU A 9 6.76 -10.92 -8.87
N LEU A 10 6.32 -10.22 -7.83
CA LEU A 10 5.96 -10.83 -6.55
C LEU A 10 4.81 -11.83 -6.69
N THR A 11 3.84 -11.55 -7.57
CA THR A 11 2.75 -12.49 -7.89
C THR A 11 3.30 -13.78 -8.51
N ALA A 12 4.22 -13.66 -9.47
CA ALA A 12 4.86 -14.84 -10.05
C ALA A 12 5.65 -15.65 -9.01
N LEU A 13 6.36 -14.98 -8.10
CA LEU A 13 7.06 -15.64 -6.99
C LEU A 13 6.10 -16.30 -5.99
N ALA A 14 4.95 -15.64 -5.72
CA ALA A 14 3.94 -16.18 -4.81
C ALA A 14 3.39 -17.54 -5.26
N THR A 15 3.26 -17.75 -6.57
CA THR A 15 2.78 -19.02 -7.14
C THR A 15 3.86 -20.12 -7.15
N LYS A 16 5.12 -19.76 -6.95
CA LYS A 16 6.27 -20.70 -6.96
C LYS A 16 6.84 -20.97 -5.57
N THR A 17 6.30 -20.35 -4.53
CA THR A 17 6.79 -20.47 -3.15
C THR A 17 5.63 -20.73 -2.20
N ASN A 18 5.92 -21.40 -1.05
CA ASN A 18 4.88 -21.78 -0.08
C ASN A 18 5.14 -21.27 1.36
N HIS A 19 6.35 -20.85 1.69
CA HIS A 19 6.74 -20.60 3.08
C HIS A 19 7.20 -19.16 3.34
N CYS A 20 7.84 -18.49 2.37
CA CYS A 20 8.38 -17.16 2.60
C CYS A 20 7.28 -16.09 2.60
N LYS A 21 7.46 -15.05 3.44
CA LYS A 21 6.71 -13.81 3.34
C LYS A 21 7.08 -13.10 2.04
N ILE A 22 6.09 -12.49 1.41
CA ILE A 22 6.25 -11.83 0.11
C ILE A 22 5.70 -10.42 0.20
N GLY A 23 6.49 -9.44 -0.17
CA GLY A 23 6.02 -8.07 -0.16
C GLY A 23 7.02 -7.11 -0.78
N GLN A 24 6.55 -5.92 -1.03
CA GLN A 24 7.34 -4.85 -1.60
C GLN A 24 7.93 -3.96 -0.50
N THR A 25 9.19 -3.62 -0.63
CA THR A 25 9.91 -2.70 0.27
C THR A 25 10.77 -1.73 -0.54
N VAL A 26 10.23 -0.59 -0.95
CA VAL A 26 8.92 -0.01 -0.68
C VAL A 26 8.27 0.44 -1.98
N VAL A 27 6.93 0.51 -2.04
CA VAL A 27 6.23 1.23 -3.09
C VAL A 27 6.14 2.71 -2.76
N ASP A 28 6.40 3.58 -3.72
CA ASP A 28 6.17 5.01 -3.54
C ASP A 28 4.68 5.37 -3.71
N LEU A 29 4.30 6.46 -3.07
CA LEU A 29 2.92 6.92 -2.98
C LEU A 29 2.53 7.94 -4.07
N TYR A 30 3.37 8.12 -5.10
CA TYR A 30 3.16 9.12 -6.15
C TYR A 30 2.74 8.52 -7.48
N ARG A 31 3.34 7.40 -7.87
CA ARG A 31 3.04 6.73 -9.14
C ARG A 31 1.74 5.93 -9.11
N ARG A 32 1.23 5.62 -7.90
CA ARG A 32 0.00 4.84 -7.73
C ARG A 32 -0.93 5.45 -6.70
N HIS A 33 -2.22 5.43 -6.99
CA HIS A 33 -3.25 5.79 -6.02
C HIS A 33 -3.31 4.75 -4.88
N PRO A 34 -3.56 5.14 -3.62
CA PRO A 34 -3.63 4.20 -2.49
C PRO A 34 -4.69 3.11 -2.67
N ALA A 35 -5.77 3.37 -3.40
CA ALA A 35 -6.74 2.33 -3.77
C ALA A 35 -6.11 1.22 -4.61
N THR A 36 -5.32 1.57 -5.63
CA THR A 36 -4.62 0.58 -6.46
C THR A 36 -3.56 -0.18 -5.67
N ILE A 37 -2.86 0.50 -4.75
CA ILE A 37 -1.90 -0.16 -3.86
C ILE A 37 -2.62 -1.18 -2.98
N ALA A 38 -3.77 -0.81 -2.38
CA ALA A 38 -4.57 -1.71 -1.56
C ALA A 38 -5.05 -2.94 -2.36
N GLN A 39 -5.60 -2.72 -3.57
CA GLN A 39 -6.02 -3.81 -4.46
C GLN A 39 -4.87 -4.77 -4.77
N SER A 40 -3.70 -4.23 -5.14
CA SER A 40 -2.53 -5.05 -5.47
C SER A 40 -2.05 -5.86 -4.26
N ALA A 41 -2.02 -5.24 -3.08
CA ALA A 41 -1.60 -5.91 -1.85
C ALA A 41 -2.57 -7.03 -1.43
N LEU A 42 -3.88 -6.80 -1.52
CA LEU A 42 -4.90 -7.83 -1.24
C LEU A 42 -4.85 -8.97 -2.27
N THR A 43 -4.68 -8.65 -3.55
CA THR A 43 -4.51 -9.67 -4.59
C THR A 43 -3.29 -10.55 -4.33
N LEU A 44 -2.14 -9.93 -4.00
CA LEU A 44 -0.93 -10.66 -3.65
C LEU A 44 -1.14 -11.52 -2.39
N ASN A 45 -1.86 -10.99 -1.39
CA ASN A 45 -2.17 -11.71 -0.16
C ASN A 45 -3.04 -12.94 -0.43
N HIS A 46 -4.05 -12.79 -1.27
CA HIS A 46 -4.92 -13.90 -1.69
C HIS A 46 -4.11 -14.98 -2.43
N ILE A 47 -3.38 -14.62 -3.47
CA ILE A 47 -2.58 -15.56 -4.27
C ILE A 47 -1.51 -16.26 -3.44
N SER A 48 -0.93 -15.56 -2.46
CA SER A 48 0.10 -16.10 -1.57
C SER A 48 -0.42 -16.86 -0.35
N ASN A 49 -1.75 -17.03 -0.19
CA ASN A 49 -2.37 -17.64 0.99
C ASN A 49 -1.97 -16.93 2.31
N GLY A 50 -2.12 -15.60 2.36
CA GLY A 50 -1.90 -14.82 3.58
C GLY A 50 -0.44 -14.51 3.90
N ARG A 51 0.50 -14.68 2.97
CA ARG A 51 1.93 -14.43 3.18
C ARG A 51 2.38 -13.02 2.77
N ALA A 52 1.48 -12.19 2.24
CA ALA A 52 1.84 -10.86 1.77
C ALA A 52 2.06 -9.87 2.92
N PHE A 53 2.93 -8.91 2.67
CA PHE A 53 3.04 -7.66 3.41
C PHE A 53 3.22 -6.49 2.45
N LEU A 54 2.94 -5.28 2.91
CA LEU A 54 3.02 -4.07 2.11
C LEU A 54 4.01 -3.08 2.72
N GLY A 55 5.13 -2.83 2.05
CA GLY A 55 6.04 -1.75 2.39
C GLY A 55 5.79 -0.51 1.55
N ILE A 56 5.60 0.64 2.17
CA ILE A 56 5.38 1.93 1.52
C ILE A 56 6.41 2.96 1.94
N GLY A 57 6.59 4.00 1.13
CA GLY A 57 7.54 5.07 1.41
C GLY A 57 7.19 6.37 0.70
N THR A 58 7.79 7.46 1.18
CA THR A 58 7.52 8.82 0.68
C THR A 58 8.08 9.10 -0.73
N GLY A 59 8.70 8.10 -1.37
CA GLY A 59 9.34 8.25 -2.67
C GLY A 59 10.72 8.91 -2.60
N GLN A 60 11.43 8.85 -3.71
CA GLN A 60 12.75 9.47 -3.89
C GLN A 60 12.73 10.37 -5.13
N ALA A 61 13.18 11.60 -4.98
CA ALA A 61 13.20 12.58 -6.06
C ALA A 61 13.96 12.08 -7.29
N MET A 62 15.08 11.41 -7.10
CA MET A 62 15.89 10.86 -8.20
C MET A 62 15.14 9.84 -9.07
N ASN A 63 14.10 9.18 -8.55
CA ASN A 63 13.30 8.21 -9.26
C ASN A 63 11.99 8.80 -9.84
N LEU A 64 11.52 9.92 -9.28
CA LEU A 64 10.23 10.53 -9.64
C LEU A 64 10.40 11.72 -10.58
N ALA A 65 11.44 12.53 -10.40
CA ALA A 65 11.71 13.70 -11.24
C ALA A 65 11.84 13.40 -12.75
N PRO A 66 12.53 12.31 -13.16
CA PRO A 66 12.57 11.95 -14.59
C PRO A 66 11.21 11.60 -15.21
N LEU A 67 10.21 11.32 -14.36
CA LEU A 67 8.82 11.06 -14.79
C LEU A 67 7.95 12.32 -14.73
N GLY A 68 8.53 13.48 -14.42
CA GLY A 68 7.79 14.73 -14.24
C GLY A 68 6.94 14.76 -12.96
N ILE A 69 7.26 13.91 -11.99
CA ILE A 69 6.50 13.80 -10.74
C ILE A 69 7.23 14.54 -9.60
N ASP A 70 6.60 15.61 -9.11
CA ASP A 70 7.09 16.36 -7.96
C ASP A 70 6.66 15.72 -6.64
N ILE A 71 7.58 15.69 -5.67
CA ILE A 71 7.26 15.28 -4.30
C ILE A 71 6.61 16.45 -3.56
N LYS A 72 5.29 16.43 -3.45
CA LYS A 72 4.50 17.44 -2.73
C LYS A 72 3.85 16.82 -1.50
N LYS A 73 3.90 17.55 -0.36
CA LYS A 73 3.28 17.16 0.91
C LYS A 73 3.56 15.71 1.33
N PRO A 74 4.82 15.26 1.40
CA PRO A 74 5.15 13.83 1.57
C PRO A 74 4.61 13.25 2.88
N LEU A 75 4.57 14.01 3.96
CA LEU A 75 4.05 13.54 5.26
C LEU A 75 2.53 13.41 5.25
N THR A 76 1.81 14.40 4.70
CA THR A 76 0.36 14.32 4.53
C THR A 76 -0.01 13.15 3.63
N ARG A 77 0.70 13.00 2.51
CA ARG A 77 0.50 11.88 1.59
C ARG A 77 0.74 10.54 2.24
N LEU A 78 1.79 10.41 3.05
CA LEU A 78 2.07 9.17 3.79
C LEU A 78 0.94 8.85 4.77
N ARG A 79 0.56 9.82 5.61
CA ARG A 79 -0.52 9.67 6.59
C ARG A 79 -1.83 9.24 5.94
N GLU A 80 -2.26 10.00 4.94
CA GLU A 80 -3.52 9.73 4.25
C GLU A 80 -3.49 8.39 3.48
N SER A 81 -2.36 8.02 2.89
CA SER A 81 -2.23 6.74 2.20
C SER A 81 -2.37 5.55 3.15
N ILE A 82 -1.75 5.60 4.35
CA ILE A 82 -1.89 4.53 5.34
C ILE A 82 -3.36 4.42 5.79
N GLN A 83 -3.97 5.54 6.14
CA GLN A 83 -5.37 5.59 6.57
C GLN A 83 -6.31 5.08 5.47
N PHE A 84 -6.09 5.50 4.24
CA PHE A 84 -6.88 5.08 3.09
C PHE A 84 -6.76 3.58 2.83
N ILE A 85 -5.54 3.05 2.82
CA ILE A 85 -5.28 1.63 2.58
C ILE A 85 -5.91 0.77 3.70
N LYS A 86 -5.69 1.13 4.97
CA LYS A 86 -6.29 0.41 6.11
C LYS A 86 -7.82 0.50 6.10
N GLY A 87 -8.38 1.67 5.78
CA GLY A 87 -9.82 1.83 5.62
C GLY A 87 -10.40 0.94 4.54
N LEU A 88 -9.73 0.87 3.39
CA LEU A 88 -10.17 0.04 2.28
C LEU A 88 -10.00 -1.46 2.52
N PHE A 89 -9.00 -1.88 3.30
CA PHE A 89 -8.83 -3.27 3.73
C PHE A 89 -9.99 -3.77 4.60
N ASN A 90 -10.63 -2.87 5.34
CA ASN A 90 -11.74 -3.18 6.24
C ASN A 90 -13.12 -2.89 5.62
N ALA A 91 -13.16 -2.32 4.42
CA ALA A 91 -14.40 -1.96 3.76
C ALA A 91 -15.12 -3.20 3.19
N THR A 92 -16.43 -3.19 3.32
CA THR A 92 -17.32 -4.21 2.77
C THR A 92 -18.46 -3.56 2.00
N LYS A 93 -19.23 -4.34 1.25
CA LYS A 93 -20.44 -3.85 0.59
C LYS A 93 -21.45 -3.24 1.55
N ASP A 94 -21.57 -3.83 2.75
CA ASP A 94 -22.51 -3.38 3.78
C ASP A 94 -21.96 -2.23 4.64
N ASN A 95 -20.62 -2.08 4.66
CA ASN A 95 -19.92 -1.01 5.35
C ASN A 95 -18.83 -0.42 4.42
N PRO A 96 -19.24 0.38 3.42
CA PRO A 96 -18.31 0.95 2.46
C PRO A 96 -17.43 2.04 3.09
N PHE A 97 -16.22 2.16 2.57
CA PHE A 97 -15.24 3.15 3.03
C PHE A 97 -15.54 4.52 2.44
N ASN A 98 -15.50 5.52 3.32
CA ASN A 98 -15.54 6.94 2.96
C ASN A 98 -14.30 7.62 3.52
N PHE A 99 -13.68 8.48 2.73
CA PHE A 99 -12.49 9.21 3.11
C PHE A 99 -12.51 10.62 2.54
N LEU A 100 -12.17 11.60 3.38
CA LEU A 100 -12.01 12.98 2.96
C LEU A 100 -10.72 13.52 3.57
N GLY A 101 -9.65 13.49 2.78
CA GLY A 101 -8.35 14.05 3.11
C GLY A 101 -8.04 15.31 2.31
N GLU A 102 -6.84 15.81 2.47
CA GLU A 102 -6.32 16.95 1.72
C GLU A 102 -5.86 16.54 0.31
N ILE A 103 -5.38 15.31 0.16
CA ILE A 103 -4.79 14.77 -1.08
C ILE A 103 -5.72 13.75 -1.72
N PHE A 104 -6.32 12.89 -0.91
CA PHE A 104 -7.18 11.82 -1.39
C PHE A 104 -8.60 11.95 -0.86
N SER A 105 -9.55 11.52 -1.67
CA SER A 105 -10.95 11.38 -1.24
C SER A 105 -11.56 10.12 -1.83
N ALA A 106 -12.53 9.55 -1.12
CA ALA A 106 -13.29 8.40 -1.57
C ALA A 106 -14.71 8.45 -1.01
N LYS A 107 -15.67 7.95 -1.78
CA LYS A 107 -17.07 7.88 -1.34
C LYS A 107 -17.65 6.53 -1.72
N ASN A 108 -18.17 5.83 -0.70
CA ASN A 108 -18.86 4.55 -0.85
C ASN A 108 -18.07 3.48 -1.64
N ILE A 109 -16.76 3.38 -1.36
CA ILE A 109 -15.93 2.38 -2.03
C ILE A 109 -15.70 1.15 -1.14
N PHE A 110 -15.61 -0.01 -1.75
CA PHE A 110 -15.18 -1.26 -1.14
C PHE A 110 -14.48 -2.12 -2.19
N LEU A 111 -13.70 -3.08 -1.73
CA LEU A 111 -13.11 -4.09 -2.59
C LEU A 111 -13.99 -5.34 -2.51
N ASN A 112 -14.49 -5.77 -3.66
CA ASN A 112 -15.31 -6.98 -3.76
C ASN A 112 -14.38 -8.20 -3.65
N THR A 113 -14.12 -8.60 -2.43
CA THR A 113 -13.44 -9.85 -2.13
C THR A 113 -14.54 -10.83 -1.70
N ASP A 114 -14.94 -11.72 -2.57
CA ASP A 114 -16.02 -12.71 -2.33
C ASP A 114 -15.69 -13.69 -1.20
N GLU A 115 -14.49 -13.68 -0.72
CA GLU A 115 -14.04 -14.48 0.41
C GLU A 115 -13.50 -13.56 1.52
N LYS A 116 -14.00 -13.73 2.73
CA LYS A 116 -13.32 -13.28 3.96
C LYS A 116 -12.01 -14.05 4.11
N THR A 117 -11.11 -13.84 3.19
CA THR A 117 -9.81 -14.47 3.21
C THR A 117 -8.87 -13.65 4.05
N SER A 118 -8.35 -14.28 5.07
CA SER A 118 -7.12 -13.92 5.78
C SER A 118 -7.02 -12.47 6.26
N THR A 119 -6.36 -12.31 7.38
CA THR A 119 -5.90 -11.01 7.90
C THR A 119 -5.30 -10.17 6.77
N PRO A 120 -5.68 -8.89 6.62
CA PRO A 120 -5.08 -8.00 5.65
C PRO A 120 -3.55 -7.94 5.78
N PRO A 121 -2.82 -7.65 4.70
CA PRO A 121 -1.37 -7.51 4.75
C PRO A 121 -0.94 -6.44 5.74
N SER A 122 0.06 -6.74 6.58
CA SER A 122 0.68 -5.74 7.44
C SER A 122 1.33 -4.65 6.61
N ILE A 123 1.24 -3.40 7.09
CA ILE A 123 1.80 -2.21 6.43
C ILE A 123 3.08 -1.80 7.15
N TYR A 124 4.20 -1.82 6.43
CA TYR A 124 5.51 -1.34 6.88
C TYR A 124 5.88 -0.05 6.16
N VAL A 125 6.61 0.83 6.84
CA VAL A 125 7.01 2.12 6.27
C VAL A 125 8.53 2.25 6.23
N GLY A 126 9.06 2.62 5.08
CA GLY A 126 10.46 3.05 4.95
C GLY A 126 10.65 4.44 5.58
N ALA A 127 10.87 4.49 6.89
CA ALA A 127 10.91 5.70 7.70
C ALA A 127 12.32 6.02 8.20
N SER A 128 13.03 6.95 7.54
CA SER A 128 14.36 7.43 7.97
C SER A 128 14.31 8.72 8.80
N ALA A 129 13.38 9.62 8.53
CA ALA A 129 13.26 10.91 9.21
C ALA A 129 12.37 10.84 10.47
N PRO A 130 12.61 11.70 11.50
CA PRO A 130 11.82 11.65 12.75
C PRO A 130 10.31 11.70 12.54
N ARG A 131 9.80 12.64 11.74
CA ARG A 131 8.37 12.79 11.48
C ARG A 131 7.75 11.60 10.72
N THR A 132 8.51 10.92 9.86
CA THR A 132 8.02 9.70 9.22
C THR A 132 7.93 8.55 10.21
N ARG A 133 8.86 8.47 11.18
CA ARG A 133 8.81 7.46 12.26
C ARG A 133 7.64 7.68 13.19
N GLU A 134 7.31 8.93 13.53
CA GLU A 134 6.10 9.27 14.32
C GLU A 134 4.84 8.77 13.62
N ILE A 135 4.65 9.12 12.34
CA ILE A 135 3.50 8.66 11.55
C ILE A 135 3.46 7.13 11.46
N THR A 136 4.62 6.49 11.32
CA THR A 136 4.72 5.03 11.29
C THR A 136 4.23 4.42 12.60
N GLY A 137 4.73 4.89 13.74
CA GLY A 137 4.34 4.40 15.07
C GLY A 137 2.87 4.64 15.39
N GLU A 138 2.26 5.71 14.86
CA GLU A 138 0.84 5.99 15.04
C GLU A 138 -0.08 5.13 14.17
N LEU A 139 0.31 4.83 12.94
CA LEU A 139 -0.62 4.36 11.92
C LEU A 139 -0.24 3.04 11.25
N ALA A 140 1.02 2.68 11.21
CA ALA A 140 1.49 1.47 10.52
C ALA A 140 1.70 0.29 11.48
N ASP A 141 2.08 -0.84 10.93
CA ASP A 141 2.35 -2.05 11.73
C ASP A 141 3.85 -2.23 11.99
N GLY A 142 4.68 -1.39 11.34
CA GLY A 142 6.13 -1.33 11.53
C GLY A 142 6.86 -0.43 10.54
#